data_24c9927580816087940d581ec2b0ac6f
#
_entry.id   24c9927580816087940d581ec2b0ac6f
#
_cell.length_a   1.000
_cell.length_b   1.000
_cell.length_c   1.000
_cell.angle_alpha   90.00
_cell.angle_beta   90.00
_cell.angle_gamma   90.00
#
_symmetry.space_group_name_H-M   'P 1'
#
loop_
_entity.id
_entity.type
_entity.pdbx_description
1 polymer ?
#
loop_
_entity_poly.entity_id
_entity_poly.type
_entity_poly.pdbx_seq_one_letter_code
_entity_poly.pdbx_strand_id
1 'polypeptide(L)'
;RVIHSFFDQIRGGLAHQRELLMKAESSAFSDLDELAARAWRRPLVDQDRKSLRSLYAALREQGQGVEDSVRGVLTAILLSPDFCYRYADSHPGIEVRQLSHRSMAGRLSYFLWSSIPDEELLATSLAGELRTDAVMVAQTRRMLKDDRVKSFAREFFGQWLRYRDFISKDPINAEAFPGYTDELRQAMFEEPARLATRLIQKDQPITELLNADSTLVNGILARHYGGDLERDYRTRVAEWTTERRERGLSTDDADQQWHR
;
A
#
# COMPACT_ATOMS: atom_id res chain seq x y z
N ARG A 1 -35.28 9.90 -48.96
CA ARG A 1 -35.65 9.88 -47.51
C ARG A 1 -34.80 8.88 -46.70
N VAL A 2 -34.61 7.64 -47.14
CA VAL A 2 -33.85 6.62 -46.42
C VAL A 2 -32.38 7.03 -46.17
N ILE A 3 -31.73 7.64 -47.18
CA ILE A 3 -30.34 8.08 -47.12
C ILE A 3 -30.17 9.20 -46.08
N HIS A 4 -31.08 10.15 -45.99
CA HIS A 4 -31.00 11.21 -44.98
C HIS A 4 -31.18 10.67 -43.56
N SER A 5 -32.14 9.78 -43.36
CA SER A 5 -32.33 9.11 -42.06
C SER A 5 -31.08 8.33 -41.60
N PHE A 6 -30.38 7.66 -42.50
CA PHE A 6 -29.13 6.96 -42.21
C PHE A 6 -28.00 7.92 -41.77
N PHE A 7 -27.81 9.02 -42.50
CA PHE A 7 -26.81 10.02 -42.11
C PHE A 7 -27.14 10.73 -40.80
N ASP A 8 -28.42 10.95 -40.50
CA ASP A 8 -28.87 11.53 -39.23
C ASP A 8 -28.64 10.57 -38.06
N GLN A 9 -28.82 9.26 -38.22
CA GLN A 9 -28.47 8.25 -37.24
C GLN A 9 -26.96 8.19 -36.96
N ILE A 10 -26.13 8.23 -38.03
CA ILE A 10 -24.68 8.26 -37.88
C ILE A 10 -24.24 9.53 -37.14
N ARG A 11 -24.76 10.70 -37.50
CA ARG A 11 -24.44 11.96 -36.80
C ARG A 11 -24.87 11.92 -35.34
N GLY A 12 -26.05 11.37 -35.04
CA GLY A 12 -26.51 11.20 -33.66
C GLY A 12 -25.60 10.26 -32.86
N GLY A 13 -25.19 9.14 -33.46
CA GLY A 13 -24.23 8.21 -32.85
C GLY A 13 -22.85 8.85 -32.55
N LEU A 14 -22.32 9.61 -33.53
CA LEU A 14 -21.07 10.31 -33.38
C LEU A 14 -21.14 11.43 -32.33
N ALA A 15 -22.25 12.16 -32.24
CA ALA A 15 -22.49 13.18 -31.25
C ALA A 15 -22.53 12.58 -29.84
N HIS A 16 -23.25 11.47 -29.66
CA HIS A 16 -23.33 10.76 -28.41
C HIS A 16 -21.96 10.19 -27.99
N GLN A 17 -21.20 9.61 -28.92
CA GLN A 17 -19.86 9.12 -28.66
C GLN A 17 -18.89 10.24 -28.23
N ARG A 18 -19.00 11.43 -28.87
CA ARG A 18 -18.22 12.61 -28.45
C ARG A 18 -18.58 13.08 -27.02
N GLU A 19 -19.87 13.09 -26.69
CA GLU A 19 -20.34 13.45 -25.37
C GLU A 19 -19.79 12.49 -24.28
N LEU A 20 -19.82 11.18 -24.55
CA LEU A 20 -19.25 10.17 -23.64
C LEU A 20 -17.74 10.36 -23.47
N LEU A 21 -17.01 10.66 -24.55
CA LEU A 21 -15.57 10.94 -24.48
C LEU A 21 -15.27 12.19 -23.67
N MET A 22 -16.03 13.28 -23.85
CA MET A 22 -15.84 14.51 -23.07
C MET A 22 -16.11 14.28 -21.58
N LYS A 23 -17.13 13.49 -21.24
CA LYS A 23 -17.40 13.11 -19.85
C LYS A 23 -16.27 12.25 -19.26
N ALA A 24 -15.77 11.28 -20.02
CA ALA A 24 -14.65 10.44 -19.62
C ALA A 24 -13.37 11.26 -19.43
N GLU A 25 -13.05 12.20 -20.32
CA GLU A 25 -11.91 13.11 -20.18
C GLU A 25 -12.04 13.98 -18.94
N SER A 26 -13.21 14.54 -18.66
CA SER A 26 -13.43 15.38 -17.47
C SER A 26 -13.27 14.60 -16.17
N SER A 27 -13.81 13.37 -16.12
CA SER A 27 -13.62 12.47 -14.97
C SER A 27 -12.15 12.11 -14.80
N ALA A 28 -11.46 11.72 -15.87
CA ALA A 28 -10.06 11.35 -15.85
C ALA A 28 -9.15 12.48 -15.30
N PHE A 29 -9.46 13.74 -15.61
CA PHE A 29 -8.70 14.87 -15.05
C PHE A 29 -8.93 15.07 -13.56
N SER A 30 -10.16 14.85 -13.07
CA SER A 30 -10.44 14.89 -11.63
C SER A 30 -9.65 13.80 -10.90
N ASP A 31 -9.65 12.60 -11.44
CA ASP A 31 -8.95 11.44 -10.88
C ASP A 31 -7.43 11.63 -10.93
N LEU A 32 -6.89 12.21 -12.01
CA LEU A 32 -5.47 12.53 -12.15
C LEU A 32 -5.03 13.64 -11.18
N ASP A 33 -5.84 14.66 -10.96
CA ASP A 33 -5.56 15.73 -9.99
C ASP A 33 -5.54 15.15 -8.57
N GLU A 34 -6.50 14.29 -8.22
CA GLU A 34 -6.53 13.62 -6.92
C GLU A 34 -5.30 12.71 -6.74
N LEU A 35 -5.02 11.87 -7.74
CA LEU A 35 -3.86 10.99 -7.72
C LEU A 35 -2.54 11.79 -7.58
N ALA A 36 -2.38 12.89 -8.34
CA ALA A 36 -1.19 13.73 -8.28
C ALA A 36 -1.04 14.37 -6.89
N ALA A 37 -2.13 14.87 -6.30
CA ALA A 37 -2.10 15.44 -4.94
C ALA A 37 -1.67 14.39 -3.90
N ARG A 38 -2.18 13.17 -3.99
CA ARG A 38 -1.80 12.05 -3.13
C ARG A 38 -0.35 11.60 -3.38
N ALA A 39 0.04 11.42 -4.64
CA ALA A 39 1.38 10.98 -5.03
C ALA A 39 2.45 11.99 -4.61
N TRP A 40 2.19 13.28 -4.79
CA TRP A 40 3.10 14.37 -4.39
C TRP A 40 2.94 14.79 -2.94
N ARG A 41 1.97 14.17 -2.23
CA ARG A 41 1.75 14.40 -0.78
C ARG A 41 1.50 15.86 -0.44
N ARG A 42 0.90 16.62 -1.36
CA ARG A 42 0.55 18.03 -1.20
C ARG A 42 -0.67 18.41 -2.04
N PRO A 43 -1.42 19.44 -1.64
CA PRO A 43 -2.39 20.04 -2.53
C PRO A 43 -1.73 20.49 -3.84
N LEU A 44 -2.42 20.32 -4.96
CA LEU A 44 -1.96 20.84 -6.23
C LEU A 44 -2.17 22.35 -6.27
N VAL A 45 -1.15 23.06 -6.75
CA VAL A 45 -1.30 24.47 -7.13
C VAL A 45 -1.79 24.56 -8.58
N ASP A 46 -2.27 25.74 -8.97
CA ASP A 46 -2.82 25.94 -10.33
C ASP A 46 -1.80 25.66 -11.45
N GLN A 47 -0.51 25.91 -11.16
CA GLN A 47 0.56 25.62 -12.10
C GLN A 47 0.71 24.11 -12.34
N ASP A 48 0.56 23.28 -11.32
CA ASP A 48 0.59 21.82 -11.46
C ASP A 48 -0.50 21.34 -12.42
N ARG A 49 -1.75 21.78 -12.15
CA ARG A 49 -2.90 21.44 -12.99
C ARG A 49 -2.71 21.90 -14.43
N LYS A 50 -2.20 23.12 -14.64
CA LYS A 50 -1.90 23.62 -15.97
C LYS A 50 -0.86 22.77 -16.68
N SER A 51 0.21 22.38 -15.99
CA SER A 51 1.28 21.55 -16.56
C SER A 51 0.76 20.17 -16.96
N LEU A 52 -0.03 19.51 -16.12
CA LEU A 52 -0.62 18.21 -16.44
C LEU A 52 -1.59 18.28 -17.63
N ARG A 53 -2.45 19.33 -17.68
CA ARG A 53 -3.37 19.53 -18.81
C ARG A 53 -2.63 19.89 -20.10
N SER A 54 -1.56 20.69 -20.03
CA SER A 54 -0.74 21.02 -21.20
C SER A 54 -0.05 19.78 -21.76
N LEU A 55 0.47 18.91 -20.90
CA LEU A 55 1.06 17.64 -21.33
C LEU A 55 0.01 16.76 -22.04
N TYR A 56 -1.17 16.64 -21.47
CA TYR A 56 -2.26 15.89 -22.10
C TYR A 56 -2.59 16.45 -23.50
N ALA A 57 -2.78 17.78 -23.60
CA ALA A 57 -3.08 18.44 -24.86
C ALA A 57 -2.00 18.17 -25.92
N ALA A 58 -0.74 18.28 -25.54
CA ALA A 58 0.40 18.03 -26.43
C ALA A 58 0.41 16.58 -26.95
N LEU A 59 0.10 15.59 -26.08
CA LEU A 59 -0.01 14.19 -26.48
C LEU A 59 -1.19 13.96 -27.45
N ARG A 60 -2.31 14.62 -27.22
CA ARG A 60 -3.47 14.60 -28.12
C ARG A 60 -3.17 15.22 -29.49
N GLU A 61 -2.45 16.34 -29.51
CA GLU A 61 -1.99 17.00 -30.74
C GLU A 61 -1.02 16.14 -31.56
N GLN A 62 -0.24 15.30 -30.90
CA GLN A 62 0.61 14.28 -31.54
C GLN A 62 -0.17 13.09 -32.09
N GLY A 63 -1.49 13.08 -31.98
CA GLY A 63 -2.39 12.02 -32.50
C GLY A 63 -2.59 10.84 -31.56
N GLN A 64 -2.13 10.92 -30.30
CA GLN A 64 -2.39 9.84 -29.34
C GLN A 64 -3.86 9.75 -28.97
N GLY A 65 -4.33 8.54 -28.69
CA GLY A 65 -5.67 8.28 -28.16
C GLY A 65 -5.87 8.89 -26.76
N VAL A 66 -7.13 8.98 -26.30
CA VAL A 66 -7.46 9.47 -24.94
C VAL A 66 -6.74 8.64 -23.89
N GLU A 67 -6.82 7.32 -23.98
CA GLU A 67 -6.22 6.40 -23.02
C GLU A 67 -4.69 6.55 -22.94
N ASP A 68 -4.02 6.61 -24.09
CA ASP A 68 -2.57 6.76 -24.12
C ASP A 68 -2.13 8.13 -23.60
N SER A 69 -2.89 9.19 -23.86
CA SER A 69 -2.64 10.52 -23.33
C SER A 69 -2.81 10.58 -21.80
N VAL A 70 -3.85 9.92 -21.26
CA VAL A 70 -4.04 9.76 -19.80
C VAL A 70 -2.88 8.96 -19.19
N ARG A 71 -2.47 7.86 -19.82
CA ARG A 71 -1.32 7.06 -19.41
C ARG A 71 -0.02 7.86 -19.42
N GLY A 72 0.17 8.73 -20.42
CA GLY A 72 1.31 9.64 -20.48
C GLY A 72 1.35 10.63 -19.31
N VAL A 73 0.22 11.24 -18.96
CA VAL A 73 0.11 12.12 -17.79
C VAL A 73 0.35 11.35 -16.48
N LEU A 74 -0.24 10.16 -16.34
CA LEU A 74 0.01 9.29 -15.19
C LEU A 74 1.49 8.96 -15.03
N THR A 75 2.16 8.63 -16.14
CA THR A 75 3.60 8.37 -16.15
C THR A 75 4.38 9.60 -15.70
N ALA A 76 4.03 10.80 -16.15
CA ALA A 76 4.67 12.04 -15.74
C ALA A 76 4.49 12.33 -14.24
N ILE A 77 3.29 12.04 -13.66
CA ILE A 77 3.03 12.14 -12.22
C ILE A 77 3.99 11.24 -11.45
N LEU A 78 4.12 9.98 -11.87
CA LEU A 78 4.94 8.97 -11.18
C LEU A 78 6.46 9.14 -11.40
N LEU A 79 6.88 9.76 -12.49
CA LEU A 79 8.28 10.10 -12.75
C LEU A 79 8.68 11.46 -12.18
N SER A 80 7.74 12.23 -11.65
CA SER A 80 8.02 13.55 -11.13
C SER A 80 8.97 13.47 -9.92
N PRO A 81 9.88 14.46 -9.76
CA PRO A 81 10.71 14.58 -8.58
C PRO A 81 9.91 14.62 -7.27
N ASP A 82 8.72 15.23 -7.27
CA ASP A 82 7.81 15.27 -6.12
C ASP A 82 7.33 13.88 -5.68
N PHE A 83 7.24 12.93 -6.62
CA PHE A 83 6.92 11.53 -6.29
C PHE A 83 8.17 10.73 -5.92
N CYS A 84 9.22 10.79 -6.77
CA CYS A 84 10.40 9.95 -6.63
C CYS A 84 11.24 10.29 -5.40
N TYR A 85 11.29 11.57 -5.01
CA TYR A 85 12.13 12.03 -3.91
C TYR A 85 11.30 12.49 -2.72
N ARG A 86 11.84 12.25 -1.54
CA ARG A 86 11.31 12.73 -0.26
C ARG A 86 12.14 13.91 0.19
N TYR A 87 11.80 15.08 -0.29
CA TYR A 87 12.49 16.30 0.15
C TYR A 87 12.08 16.63 1.58
N ALA A 88 13.05 16.82 2.47
CA ALA A 88 12.84 17.65 3.63
C ALA A 88 13.01 19.11 3.15
N ASP A 89 12.17 20.02 3.65
CA ASP A 89 12.32 21.44 3.37
C ASP A 89 13.70 21.88 3.84
N SER A 90 14.70 21.76 2.95
CA SER A 90 16.07 22.17 3.22
C SER A 90 16.28 23.57 2.67
N HIS A 91 16.67 24.48 3.54
CA HIS A 91 17.22 25.76 3.13
C HIS A 91 18.75 25.67 3.28
N PRO A 92 19.52 26.28 2.38
CA PRO A 92 20.95 26.31 2.52
C PRO A 92 21.33 27.05 3.82
N GLY A 93 21.96 26.33 4.74
CA GLY A 93 22.38 26.83 6.06
C GLY A 93 22.54 25.68 7.07
N ILE A 94 23.46 25.82 8.00
CA ILE A 94 23.86 24.77 8.97
C ILE A 94 22.92 24.68 10.18
N GLU A 95 21.81 25.40 10.21
CA GLU A 95 20.92 25.41 11.36
C GLU A 95 20.00 24.19 11.39
N VAL A 96 19.96 23.52 12.54
CA VAL A 96 18.96 22.50 12.85
C VAL A 96 17.58 23.17 12.86
N ARG A 97 16.77 22.89 11.89
CA ARG A 97 15.40 23.41 11.77
C ARG A 97 14.37 22.32 12.06
N GLN A 98 13.27 22.75 12.64
CA GLN A 98 12.12 21.88 12.79
C GLN A 98 11.56 21.52 11.40
N LEU A 99 11.24 20.25 11.21
CA LEU A 99 10.57 19.78 9.98
C LEU A 99 9.20 20.45 9.83
N SER A 100 8.81 20.71 8.58
CA SER A 100 7.42 21.07 8.31
C SER A 100 6.47 19.94 8.71
N HIS A 101 5.22 20.29 9.01
CA HIS A 101 4.19 19.29 9.33
C HIS A 101 4.05 18.24 8.21
N ARG A 102 4.16 18.67 6.95
CA ARG A 102 4.14 17.80 5.79
C ARG A 102 5.31 16.82 5.77
N SER A 103 6.52 17.32 6.01
CA SER A 103 7.71 16.46 6.07
C SER A 103 7.62 15.46 7.23
N MET A 104 7.01 15.86 8.35
CA MET A 104 6.74 14.96 9.49
C MET A 104 5.73 13.89 9.12
N ALA A 105 4.61 14.24 8.49
CA ALA A 105 3.61 13.28 8.03
C ALA A 105 4.22 12.24 7.07
N GLY A 106 5.00 12.70 6.09
CA GLY A 106 5.72 11.81 5.18
C GLY A 106 6.68 10.87 5.89
N ARG A 107 7.52 11.40 6.79
CA ARG A 107 8.48 10.57 7.54
C ARG A 107 7.78 9.55 8.43
N LEU A 108 6.72 9.93 9.12
CA LEU A 108 5.96 9.04 9.98
C LEU A 108 5.30 7.91 9.18
N SER A 109 4.66 8.22 8.07
CA SER A 109 3.98 7.22 7.24
C SER A 109 4.96 6.25 6.58
N TYR A 110 6.07 6.74 6.04
CA TYR A 110 7.06 5.85 5.45
C TYR A 110 7.78 5.01 6.50
N PHE A 111 7.98 5.54 7.72
CA PHE A 111 8.59 4.78 8.81
C PHE A 111 7.67 3.63 9.27
N LEU A 112 6.38 3.91 9.51
CA LEU A 112 5.46 2.92 10.05
C LEU A 112 4.79 2.04 8.99
N TRP A 113 4.55 2.55 7.78
CA TRP A 113 3.76 1.88 6.76
C TRP A 113 4.52 1.60 5.45
N SER A 114 5.72 2.16 5.29
CA SER A 114 6.46 2.14 4.01
C SER A 114 5.64 2.67 2.83
N SER A 115 4.70 3.57 3.12
CA SER A 115 3.72 4.11 2.18
C SER A 115 3.48 5.59 2.40
N ILE A 116 2.72 6.21 1.48
CA ILE A 116 2.29 7.60 1.60
C ILE A 116 1.37 7.81 2.80
N PRO A 117 1.30 9.04 3.36
CA PRO A 117 0.32 9.39 4.38
C PRO A 117 -1.11 9.13 3.91
N ASP A 118 -1.97 8.69 4.81
CA ASP A 118 -3.41 8.64 4.55
C ASP A 118 -4.07 10.02 4.69
N GLU A 119 -5.36 10.10 4.35
CA GLU A 119 -6.10 11.35 4.35
C GLU A 119 -6.14 12.00 5.73
N GLU A 120 -6.30 11.22 6.81
CA GLU A 120 -6.34 11.75 8.16
C GLU A 120 -5.01 12.36 8.58
N LEU A 121 -3.89 11.67 8.30
CA LEU A 121 -2.55 12.19 8.59
C LEU A 121 -2.22 13.41 7.73
N LEU A 122 -2.65 13.44 6.47
CA LEU A 122 -2.50 14.60 5.59
C LEU A 122 -3.33 15.78 6.10
N ALA A 123 -4.60 15.58 6.50
CA ALA A 123 -5.45 16.63 7.05
C ALA A 123 -4.85 17.23 8.33
N THR A 124 -4.39 16.39 9.25
CA THR A 124 -3.70 16.83 10.49
C THR A 124 -2.43 17.64 10.18
N SER A 125 -1.69 17.23 9.16
CA SER A 125 -0.51 17.94 8.67
C SER A 125 -0.86 19.32 8.09
N LEU A 126 -1.93 19.41 7.30
CA LEU A 126 -2.39 20.66 6.69
C LEU A 126 -2.97 21.64 7.73
N ALA A 127 -3.61 21.12 8.79
CA ALA A 127 -4.06 21.90 9.93
C ALA A 127 -2.91 22.47 10.78
N GLY A 128 -1.66 22.02 10.54
CA GLY A 128 -0.51 22.50 11.29
C GLY A 128 -0.43 21.96 12.73
N GLU A 129 -1.04 20.80 13.00
CA GLU A 129 -1.18 20.27 14.36
C GLU A 129 -0.15 19.18 14.71
N LEU A 130 0.53 18.62 13.71
CA LEU A 130 1.37 17.42 13.85
C LEU A 130 2.60 17.62 14.75
N ARG A 131 2.96 18.86 15.10
CA ARG A 131 4.05 19.16 16.04
C ARG A 131 3.62 19.14 17.52
N THR A 132 2.31 19.08 17.76
CA THR A 132 1.79 18.93 19.12
C THR A 132 2.00 17.50 19.57
N ASP A 133 2.72 17.30 20.69
CA ASP A 133 3.07 15.97 21.19
C ASP A 133 1.86 15.05 21.33
N ALA A 134 0.74 15.58 21.87
CA ALA A 134 -0.49 14.81 22.03
C ALA A 134 -1.04 14.33 20.68
N VAL A 135 -1.03 15.19 19.65
CA VAL A 135 -1.49 14.85 18.30
C VAL A 135 -0.54 13.84 17.64
N MET A 136 0.76 14.05 17.75
CA MET A 136 1.76 13.12 17.23
C MET A 136 1.60 11.73 17.85
N VAL A 137 1.44 11.65 19.16
CA VAL A 137 1.22 10.37 19.89
C VAL A 137 -0.10 9.73 19.45
N ALA A 138 -1.18 10.50 19.33
CA ALA A 138 -2.48 9.99 18.88
C ALA A 138 -2.39 9.39 17.47
N GLN A 139 -1.79 10.10 16.52
CA GLN A 139 -1.61 9.63 15.15
C GLN A 139 -0.69 8.39 15.11
N THR A 140 0.40 8.39 15.85
CA THR A 140 1.30 7.23 15.94
C THR A 140 0.56 6.00 16.48
N ARG A 141 -0.20 6.13 17.56
CA ARG A 141 -0.99 5.02 18.13
C ARG A 141 -2.03 4.49 17.16
N ARG A 142 -2.72 5.38 16.45
CA ARG A 142 -3.66 4.99 15.39
C ARG A 142 -2.95 4.18 14.31
N MET A 143 -1.83 4.68 13.83
CA MET A 143 -1.06 4.07 12.75
C MET A 143 -0.47 2.71 13.14
N LEU A 144 -0.08 2.52 14.39
CA LEU A 144 0.43 1.24 14.90
C LEU A 144 -0.65 0.16 14.98
N LYS A 145 -1.94 0.54 15.04
CA LYS A 145 -3.08 -0.41 15.01
C LYS A 145 -3.51 -0.81 13.60
N ASP A 146 -3.09 -0.06 12.59
CA ASP A 146 -3.40 -0.33 11.18
C ASP A 146 -2.58 -1.52 10.65
N ASP A 147 -3.17 -2.31 9.74
CA ASP A 147 -2.51 -3.48 9.17
C ASP A 147 -1.25 -3.15 8.36
N ARG A 148 -1.11 -1.91 7.88
CA ARG A 148 0.09 -1.43 7.19
C ARG A 148 1.34 -1.43 8.08
N VAL A 149 1.19 -1.48 9.41
CA VAL A 149 2.32 -1.59 10.34
C VAL A 149 3.15 -2.87 10.15
N LYS A 150 2.59 -3.88 9.50
CA LYS A 150 3.34 -5.08 9.11
C LYS A 150 4.57 -4.77 8.28
N SER A 151 4.56 -3.68 7.52
CA SER A 151 5.72 -3.23 6.74
C SER A 151 6.86 -2.80 7.66
N PHE A 152 6.56 -2.05 8.74
CA PHE A 152 7.54 -1.72 9.77
C PHE A 152 8.07 -2.98 10.45
N ALA A 153 7.18 -3.90 10.84
CA ALA A 153 7.58 -5.14 11.48
C ALA A 153 8.55 -5.96 10.58
N ARG A 154 8.25 -6.13 9.30
CA ARG A 154 9.13 -6.83 8.35
C ARG A 154 10.49 -6.16 8.19
N GLU A 155 10.50 -4.86 7.93
CA GLU A 155 11.73 -4.12 7.65
C GLU A 155 12.59 -3.94 8.89
N PHE A 156 12.00 -3.46 10.00
CA PHE A 156 12.75 -3.20 11.22
C PHE A 156 13.27 -4.48 11.86
N PHE A 157 12.38 -5.45 12.12
CA PHE A 157 12.80 -6.70 12.77
C PHE A 157 13.64 -7.57 11.83
N GLY A 158 13.35 -7.56 10.52
CA GLY A 158 14.17 -8.24 9.53
C GLY A 158 15.62 -7.78 9.53
N GLN A 159 15.84 -6.47 9.67
CA GLN A 159 17.19 -5.88 9.79
C GLN A 159 17.80 -6.11 11.18
N TRP A 160 17.05 -5.82 12.22
CA TRP A 160 17.53 -5.95 13.60
C TRP A 160 17.91 -7.38 13.95
N LEU A 161 17.08 -8.36 13.62
CA LEU A 161 17.30 -9.79 13.84
C LEU A 161 18.09 -10.47 12.72
N ARG A 162 18.48 -9.71 11.68
CA ARG A 162 19.33 -10.15 10.56
C ARG A 162 18.74 -11.30 9.72
N TYR A 163 17.43 -11.42 9.62
CA TYR A 163 16.79 -12.41 8.77
C TYR A 163 16.24 -11.82 7.45
N ARG A 164 16.44 -10.51 7.17
CA ARG A 164 15.93 -9.84 5.98
C ARG A 164 16.31 -10.55 4.68
N ASP A 165 17.54 -11.04 4.60
CA ASP A 165 18.07 -11.70 3.40
C ASP A 165 17.76 -13.20 3.35
N PHE A 166 16.97 -13.71 4.28
CA PHE A 166 16.67 -15.15 4.40
C PHE A 166 16.04 -15.71 3.11
N ILE A 167 15.19 -14.94 2.42
CA ILE A 167 14.53 -15.36 1.18
C ILE A 167 15.52 -15.39 0.00
N SER A 168 16.49 -14.46 -0.03
CA SER A 168 17.42 -14.27 -1.15
C SER A 168 18.73 -15.02 -0.99
N LYS A 169 19.00 -15.64 0.16
CA LYS A 169 20.20 -16.45 0.38
C LYS A 169 20.15 -17.75 -0.39
N ASP A 170 21.34 -18.32 -0.61
CA ASP A 170 21.60 -19.48 -1.45
C ASP A 170 20.53 -20.58 -1.32
N PRO A 171 20.16 -21.20 -2.44
CA PRO A 171 19.18 -22.28 -2.42
C PRO A 171 19.69 -23.42 -1.53
N ILE A 172 18.83 -23.89 -0.64
CA ILE A 172 19.10 -25.08 0.14
C ILE A 172 19.14 -26.27 -0.83
N ASN A 173 20.03 -27.22 -0.58
CA ASN A 173 20.09 -28.43 -1.38
C ASN A 173 18.75 -29.17 -1.31
N ALA A 174 17.99 -29.09 -2.40
CA ALA A 174 16.65 -29.68 -2.49
C ALA A 174 16.69 -31.23 -2.45
N GLU A 175 17.81 -31.86 -2.83
CA GLU A 175 17.98 -33.32 -2.74
C GLU A 175 18.13 -33.77 -1.28
N ALA A 176 18.87 -32.99 -0.48
CA ALA A 176 19.07 -33.26 0.95
C ALA A 176 17.82 -32.88 1.79
N PHE A 177 17.07 -31.87 1.36
CA PHE A 177 15.91 -31.33 2.07
C PHE A 177 14.67 -31.18 1.17
N PRO A 178 14.08 -32.28 0.67
CA PRO A 178 13.00 -32.23 -0.33
C PRO A 178 11.70 -31.57 0.19
N GLY A 179 11.54 -31.48 1.51
CA GLY A 179 10.39 -30.78 2.13
C GLY A 179 10.58 -29.28 2.29
N TYR A 180 11.75 -28.73 1.96
CA TYR A 180 12.03 -27.30 2.11
C TYR A 180 11.72 -26.56 0.80
N THR A 181 10.47 -26.16 0.65
CA THR A 181 9.97 -25.44 -0.54
C THR A 181 10.10 -23.93 -0.41
N ASP A 182 9.96 -23.21 -1.52
CA ASP A 182 9.95 -21.74 -1.50
C ASP A 182 8.77 -21.18 -0.70
N GLU A 183 7.62 -21.86 -0.73
CA GLU A 183 6.46 -21.51 0.07
C GLU A 183 6.73 -21.66 1.57
N LEU A 184 7.43 -22.73 1.98
CA LEU A 184 7.83 -22.94 3.37
C LEU A 184 8.83 -21.86 3.79
N ARG A 185 9.81 -21.55 2.95
CA ARG A 185 10.78 -20.46 3.19
C ARG A 185 10.09 -19.13 3.37
N GLN A 186 9.12 -18.81 2.51
CA GLN A 186 8.33 -17.59 2.63
C GLN A 186 7.52 -17.55 3.93
N ALA A 187 6.92 -18.66 4.31
CA ALA A 187 6.15 -18.75 5.55
C ALA A 187 7.04 -18.58 6.80
N MET A 188 8.22 -19.19 6.82
CA MET A 188 9.22 -19.00 7.87
C MET A 188 9.70 -17.55 7.99
N PHE A 189 9.84 -16.85 6.87
CA PHE A 189 10.19 -15.43 6.87
C PHE A 189 9.08 -14.55 7.44
N GLU A 190 7.82 -14.88 7.14
CA GLU A 190 6.65 -14.12 7.60
C GLU A 190 6.34 -14.34 9.09
N GLU A 191 6.67 -15.48 9.65
CA GLU A 191 6.34 -15.83 11.05
C GLU A 191 6.82 -14.78 12.07
N PRO A 192 8.13 -14.44 12.17
CA PRO A 192 8.60 -13.46 13.12
C PRO A 192 8.04 -12.05 12.84
N ALA A 193 7.83 -11.69 11.57
CA ALA A 193 7.24 -10.41 11.21
C ALA A 193 5.78 -10.30 11.69
N ARG A 194 5.01 -11.38 11.59
CA ARG A 194 3.63 -11.43 12.08
C ARG A 194 3.54 -11.42 13.60
N LEU A 195 4.42 -12.14 14.27
CA LEU A 195 4.53 -12.08 15.73
C LEU A 195 4.83 -10.64 16.18
N ALA A 196 5.83 -10.00 15.58
CA ALA A 196 6.18 -8.61 15.87
C ALA A 196 5.01 -7.64 15.59
N THR A 197 4.32 -7.81 14.45
CA THR A 197 3.13 -7.01 14.11
C THR A 197 2.06 -7.13 15.21
N ARG A 198 1.78 -8.33 15.66
CA ARG A 198 0.79 -8.59 16.71
C ARG A 198 1.19 -7.95 18.04
N LEU A 199 2.47 -8.06 18.44
CA LEU A 199 2.97 -7.43 19.66
C LEU A 199 2.78 -5.90 19.61
N ILE A 200 3.12 -5.27 18.47
CA ILE A 200 2.95 -3.84 18.25
C ILE A 200 1.46 -3.45 18.33
N GLN A 201 0.60 -4.13 17.58
CA GLN A 201 -0.84 -3.81 17.53
C GLN A 201 -1.54 -3.98 18.89
N LYS A 202 -1.06 -4.93 19.71
CA LYS A 202 -1.61 -5.21 21.05
C LYS A 202 -0.89 -4.49 22.18
N ASP A 203 0.08 -3.63 21.86
CA ASP A 203 0.90 -2.88 22.83
C ASP A 203 1.54 -3.82 23.89
N GLN A 204 2.06 -4.96 23.41
CA GLN A 204 2.72 -5.96 24.27
C GLN A 204 4.21 -5.67 24.41
N PRO A 205 4.84 -6.07 25.52
CA PRO A 205 6.27 -5.87 25.72
C PRO A 205 7.10 -6.54 24.62
N ILE A 206 8.14 -5.88 24.16
CA ILE A 206 9.07 -6.41 23.14
C ILE A 206 9.77 -7.70 23.59
N THR A 207 9.90 -7.90 24.89
CA THR A 207 10.48 -9.12 25.48
C THR A 207 9.68 -10.38 25.15
N GLU A 208 8.38 -10.24 24.84
CA GLU A 208 7.55 -11.34 24.36
C GLU A 208 8.07 -11.93 23.05
N LEU A 209 8.84 -11.17 22.28
CA LEU A 209 9.47 -11.70 21.06
C LEU A 209 10.46 -12.84 21.36
N LEU A 210 11.06 -12.83 22.55
CA LEU A 210 12.04 -13.83 22.98
C LEU A 210 11.44 -14.91 23.89
N ASN A 211 10.38 -14.57 24.61
CA ASN A 211 9.80 -15.43 25.65
C ASN A 211 8.37 -15.91 25.31
N ALA A 212 7.90 -15.63 24.08
CA ALA A 212 6.55 -16.06 23.68
C ALA A 212 6.44 -17.60 23.72
N ASP A 213 5.43 -18.08 24.38
CA ASP A 213 5.04 -19.50 24.42
C ASP A 213 4.16 -19.91 23.24
N SER A 214 3.91 -18.98 22.32
CA SER A 214 3.04 -19.17 21.16
C SER A 214 3.51 -18.36 19.96
N THR A 215 3.29 -18.90 18.77
CA THR A 215 3.59 -18.23 17.51
C THR A 215 2.37 -18.17 16.60
N LEU A 216 2.53 -17.51 15.45
CA LEU A 216 1.50 -17.46 14.40
C LEU A 216 1.95 -18.37 13.26
N VAL A 217 1.12 -19.32 12.88
CA VAL A 217 1.40 -20.28 11.81
C VAL A 217 0.30 -20.27 10.75
N ASN A 218 0.68 -20.55 9.52
CA ASN A 218 -0.23 -20.95 8.45
C ASN A 218 -0.19 -22.48 8.25
N GLY A 219 -0.98 -23.00 7.32
CA GLY A 219 -1.06 -24.44 7.06
C GLY A 219 0.27 -25.10 6.69
N ILE A 220 1.17 -24.37 6.01
CA ILE A 220 2.49 -24.87 5.63
C ILE A 220 3.40 -24.99 6.84
N LEU A 221 3.47 -23.96 7.67
CA LEU A 221 4.26 -23.99 8.91
C LEU A 221 3.71 -24.99 9.93
N ALA A 222 2.39 -25.06 10.08
CA ALA A 222 1.75 -26.00 10.98
C ALA A 222 2.11 -27.46 10.62
N ARG A 223 2.07 -27.80 9.33
CA ARG A 223 2.52 -29.13 8.85
C ARG A 223 4.02 -29.35 9.05
N HIS A 224 4.83 -28.30 8.85
CA HIS A 224 6.29 -28.39 9.01
C HIS A 224 6.68 -28.63 10.47
N TYR A 225 6.05 -27.93 11.40
CA TYR A 225 6.29 -28.12 12.83
C TYR A 225 5.64 -29.39 13.39
N GLY A 226 4.52 -29.82 12.79
CA GLY A 226 3.83 -31.04 13.17
C GLY A 226 3.24 -31.04 14.59
N GLY A 227 2.91 -32.24 15.07
CA GLY A 227 2.50 -32.46 16.46
C GLY A 227 1.29 -31.65 16.92
N ASP A 228 1.41 -31.02 18.08
CA ASP A 228 0.33 -30.25 18.68
C ASP A 228 0.00 -28.99 17.91
N LEU A 229 1.00 -28.32 17.31
CA LEU A 229 0.81 -27.12 16.49
C LEU A 229 -0.04 -27.39 15.25
N GLU A 230 0.19 -28.52 14.57
CA GLU A 230 -0.62 -28.89 13.41
C GLU A 230 -2.07 -29.22 13.83
N ARG A 231 -2.25 -29.92 14.93
CA ARG A 231 -3.57 -30.28 15.44
C ARG A 231 -4.35 -29.01 15.84
N ASP A 232 -3.72 -28.11 16.58
CA ASP A 232 -4.34 -26.87 17.03
C ASP A 232 -4.68 -25.96 15.85
N TYR A 233 -3.78 -25.87 14.87
CA TYR A 233 -4.03 -25.15 13.62
C TYR A 233 -5.27 -25.69 12.89
N ARG A 234 -5.38 -27.02 12.70
CA ARG A 234 -6.53 -27.64 12.04
C ARG A 234 -7.85 -27.34 12.75
N THR A 235 -7.84 -27.34 14.08
CA THR A 235 -9.01 -26.97 14.89
C THR A 235 -9.41 -25.52 14.65
N ARG A 236 -8.46 -24.59 14.68
CA ARG A 236 -8.69 -23.17 14.43
C ARG A 236 -9.21 -22.89 13.02
N VAL A 237 -8.64 -23.55 12.02
CA VAL A 237 -9.11 -23.43 10.63
C VAL A 237 -10.55 -23.93 10.49
N ALA A 238 -10.91 -25.03 11.16
CA ALA A 238 -12.27 -25.55 11.13
C ALA A 238 -13.27 -24.56 11.76
N GLU A 239 -12.94 -23.99 12.92
CA GLU A 239 -13.74 -22.95 13.58
C GLU A 239 -13.91 -21.72 12.66
N TRP A 240 -12.83 -21.20 12.13
CA TRP A 240 -12.81 -20.05 11.22
C TRP A 240 -13.64 -20.32 9.95
N THR A 241 -13.51 -21.52 9.37
CA THR A 241 -14.27 -21.93 8.18
C THR A 241 -15.76 -21.98 8.46
N THR A 242 -16.15 -22.48 9.63
CA THR A 242 -17.54 -22.55 10.06
C THR A 242 -18.14 -21.16 10.23
N GLU A 243 -17.45 -20.27 10.95
CA GLU A 243 -17.88 -18.88 11.15
C GLU A 243 -18.06 -18.13 9.82
N ARG A 244 -17.14 -18.31 8.88
CA ARG A 244 -17.23 -17.65 7.55
C ARG A 244 -18.38 -18.19 6.72
N ARG A 245 -18.62 -19.49 6.74
CA ARG A 245 -19.77 -20.10 6.04
C ARG A 245 -21.10 -19.59 6.58
N GLU A 246 -21.23 -19.46 7.88
CA GLU A 246 -22.43 -18.88 8.52
C GLU A 246 -22.66 -17.43 8.07
N ARG A 247 -21.61 -16.69 7.76
CA ARG A 247 -21.67 -15.31 7.25
C ARG A 247 -21.77 -15.23 5.72
N GLY A 248 -21.78 -16.35 4.99
CA GLY A 248 -21.80 -16.38 3.53
C GLY A 248 -20.51 -15.88 2.86
N LEU A 249 -19.36 -15.98 3.54
CA LEU A 249 -18.07 -15.55 3.06
C LEU A 249 -17.26 -16.72 2.46
N SER A 250 -16.37 -16.43 1.48
CA SER A 250 -15.47 -17.43 0.90
C SER A 250 -14.52 -18.03 1.97
N THR A 251 -14.16 -19.29 1.75
CA THR A 251 -13.23 -20.07 2.58
C THR A 251 -12.06 -20.63 1.75
N ASP A 252 -11.87 -20.16 0.52
CA ASP A 252 -10.92 -20.74 -0.45
C ASP A 252 -9.46 -20.58 -0.02
N ASP A 253 -9.15 -19.62 0.83
CA ASP A 253 -7.82 -19.30 1.34
C ASP A 253 -7.57 -19.81 2.79
N ALA A 254 -8.36 -20.77 3.27
CA ALA A 254 -8.28 -21.26 4.65
C ALA A 254 -6.86 -21.72 5.04
N ASP A 255 -6.15 -22.43 4.16
CA ASP A 255 -4.78 -22.92 4.40
C ASP A 255 -3.72 -21.80 4.41
N GLN A 256 -4.05 -20.62 3.87
CA GLN A 256 -3.16 -19.44 3.87
C GLN A 256 -3.38 -18.54 5.08
N GLN A 257 -4.45 -18.78 5.84
CA GLN A 257 -4.74 -18.00 7.04
C GLN A 257 -3.73 -18.28 8.15
N TRP A 258 -3.41 -17.23 8.90
CA TRP A 258 -2.47 -17.31 10.01
C TRP A 258 -3.25 -17.37 11.33
N HIS A 259 -3.01 -18.42 12.09
CA HIS A 259 -3.62 -18.66 13.39
C HIS A 259 -2.56 -18.80 14.48
N ARG A 260 -2.97 -18.51 15.71
CA ARG A 260 -2.13 -18.64 16.90
C ARG A 260 -2.17 -20.08 17.40
#